data_19b373ad6ad00ea710c11d625cdb50ad
#
_entry.id   19b373ad6ad00ea710c11d625cdb50ad
#
_cell.length_a   1.000
_cell.length_b   1.000
_cell.length_c   1.000
_cell.angle_alpha   90.00
_cell.angle_beta   90.00
_cell.angle_gamma   90.00
#
_symmetry.space_group_name_H-M   'P 1'
#
loop_
_entity.id
_entity.type
_entity.pdbx_description
1 polymer ?
#
loop_
_entity_poly.entity_id
_entity_poly.type
_entity_poly.pdbx_seq_one_letter_code
_entity_poly.pdbx_strand_id
1 'polypeptide(L)'
;MKKEMKQKKAFLDITISLCPYCGAPYADASWYALELGSDVECGVCGRAWNPKASKVDRILLEFLLDENGKVIEVKKKKRIEL
;
A
#
# COMPACT_ATOMS: atom_id res chain seq x y z
N MET A 1 30.80 -12.19 1.32
CA MET A 1 30.22 -12.39 1.24
C MET A 1 29.53 -12.82 0.74
N LYS A 2 29.08 -12.64 0.50
CA LYS A 2 28.45 -12.83 0.07
C LYS A 2 27.69 -13.28 -0.58
N LYS A 3 26.99 -13.73 -0.54
CA LYS A 3 26.34 -14.09 -1.16
C LYS A 3 25.70 -13.70 -1.94
N GLU A 4 25.64 -14.26 -2.43
CA GLU A 4 25.04 -13.58 -3.21
C GLU A 4 23.76 -13.92 -3.53
N MET A 5 22.82 -13.03 -3.42
CA MET A 5 21.51 -13.34 -3.82
C MET A 5 21.32 -12.84 -5.19
N LYS A 6 20.84 -13.69 -6.08
CA LYS A 6 20.56 -13.27 -7.42
C LYS A 6 19.29 -12.47 -7.51
N GLN A 7 18.35 -12.76 -6.61
CA GLN A 7 17.10 -12.03 -6.54
C GLN A 7 16.91 -11.51 -5.15
N LYS A 8 16.39 -10.33 -5.07
CA LYS A 8 16.06 -9.70 -3.81
C LYS A 8 14.56 -9.49 -3.74
N LYS A 9 14.08 -9.34 -2.53
CA LYS A 9 12.65 -9.14 -2.31
C LYS A 9 12.43 -7.90 -1.46
N ALA A 10 11.39 -7.17 -1.79
CA ALA A 10 10.94 -6.06 -0.97
C ALA A 10 9.45 -6.23 -0.76
N PHE A 11 8.93 -5.63 0.30
CA PHE A 11 7.53 -5.79 0.66
C PHE A 11 6.90 -4.44 0.89
N LEU A 12 5.63 -4.33 0.57
CA LEU A 12 4.89 -3.10 0.79
C LEU A 12 3.50 -3.46 1.29
N ASP A 13 3.16 -2.90 2.45
CA ASP A 13 1.86 -3.05 3.07
C ASP A 13 0.98 -1.92 2.54
N ILE A 14 -0.10 -2.28 1.86
CA ILE A 14 -1.00 -1.31 1.26
C ILE A 14 -2.38 -1.45 1.86
N THR A 15 -2.96 -0.32 2.25
CA THR A 15 -4.33 -0.27 2.74
C THR A 15 -5.19 0.47 1.72
N ILE A 16 -6.37 -0.08 1.44
CA ILE A 16 -7.32 0.53 0.53
C ILE A 16 -8.45 1.13 1.35
N SER A 17 -8.80 2.36 1.05
CA SER A 17 -9.92 3.05 1.68
C SER A 17 -10.82 3.61 0.59
N LEU A 18 -12.05 3.91 0.94
CA LEU A 18 -12.98 4.54 0.00
C LEU A 18 -13.36 5.90 0.53
N CYS A 19 -13.37 6.89 -0.36
CA CYS A 19 -13.82 8.23 0.00
C CYS A 19 -15.29 8.16 0.45
N PRO A 20 -15.62 8.65 1.64
CA PRO A 20 -17.00 8.55 2.13
C PRO A 20 -17.97 9.45 1.40
N TYR A 21 -17.48 10.37 0.58
CA TYR A 21 -18.34 11.32 -0.13
C TYR A 21 -18.66 10.87 -1.54
N CYS A 22 -17.69 10.27 -2.24
CA CYS A 22 -17.91 9.89 -3.63
C CYS A 22 -17.62 8.43 -3.92
N GLY A 23 -17.03 7.70 -2.94
CA GLY A 23 -16.75 6.30 -3.12
C GLY A 23 -15.47 5.99 -3.89
N ALA A 24 -14.69 7.00 -4.25
CA ALA A 24 -13.47 6.78 -5.00
C ALA A 24 -12.45 6.02 -4.15
N PRO A 25 -11.73 5.05 -4.73
CA PRO A 25 -10.74 4.30 -3.97
C PRO A 25 -9.47 5.10 -3.74
N TYR A 26 -8.84 4.84 -2.62
CA TYR A 26 -7.60 5.48 -2.22
C TYR A 26 -6.67 4.41 -1.64
N ALA A 27 -5.44 4.37 -2.10
CA ALA A 27 -4.46 3.41 -1.60
C ALA A 27 -3.39 4.15 -0.81
N ASP A 28 -3.13 3.67 0.39
CA ASP A 28 -2.06 4.22 1.21
C ASP A 28 -0.99 3.16 1.35
N ALA A 29 0.24 3.58 1.17
CA ALA A 29 1.37 2.67 1.12
C ALA A 29 1.88 2.27 2.48
N SER A 30 1.35 2.82 3.54
CA SER A 30 1.88 2.53 4.87
C SER A 30 0.75 2.46 5.88
N TRP A 31 0.64 1.31 6.49
CA TRP A 31 -0.29 1.15 7.59
C TRP A 31 -0.01 2.18 8.68
N TYR A 32 1.26 2.40 8.94
CA TYR A 32 1.65 3.31 10.01
C TYR A 32 1.19 4.74 9.71
N ALA A 33 1.37 5.18 8.49
CA ALA A 33 0.93 6.51 8.10
C ALA A 33 -0.58 6.63 8.23
N LEU A 34 -1.29 5.58 7.89
CA LEU A 34 -2.74 5.56 8.01
C LEU A 34 -3.15 5.68 9.47
N GLU A 35 -2.44 4.98 10.35
CA GLU A 35 -2.75 4.99 11.78
C GLU A 35 -2.50 6.35 12.42
N LEU A 36 -1.65 7.17 11.83
CA LEU A 36 -1.43 8.52 12.32
C LEU A 36 -2.66 9.39 12.17
N GLY A 37 -3.60 8.97 11.34
CA GLY A 37 -4.87 9.66 11.24
C GLY A 37 -4.82 10.96 10.46
N SER A 38 -3.88 11.09 9.55
CA SER A 38 -3.80 12.28 8.70
C SER A 38 -4.93 12.28 7.70
N ASP A 39 -5.51 13.45 7.46
CA ASP A 39 -6.52 13.59 6.43
C ASP A 39 -5.87 13.60 5.06
N VAL A 40 -6.60 13.10 4.08
CA VAL A 40 -6.17 13.13 2.69
C VAL A 40 -7.24 13.81 1.87
N GLU A 41 -6.85 14.30 0.70
CA GLU A 41 -7.78 14.94 -0.19
C GLU A 41 -8.13 13.98 -1.32
N CYS A 42 -9.43 13.82 -1.55
CA CYS A 42 -9.90 12.95 -2.62
C CYS A 42 -9.57 13.57 -3.98
N GLY A 43 -8.91 12.81 -4.85
CA GLY A 43 -8.56 13.29 -6.17
C GLY A 43 -9.74 13.39 -7.12
N VAL A 44 -10.90 12.88 -6.72
CA VAL A 44 -12.09 12.89 -7.57
C VAL A 44 -13.06 13.98 -7.16
N CYS A 45 -13.43 14.05 -5.87
CA CYS A 45 -14.41 15.03 -5.43
C CYS A 45 -13.79 16.22 -4.71
N GLY A 46 -12.51 16.15 -4.37
CA GLY A 46 -11.80 17.27 -3.76
C GLY A 46 -12.01 17.46 -2.29
N ARG A 47 -12.76 16.61 -1.65
CA ARG A 47 -13.01 16.75 -0.22
C ARG A 47 -11.95 16.03 0.59
N ALA A 48 -11.65 16.58 1.76
CA ALA A 48 -10.70 15.97 2.67
C ALA A 48 -11.44 14.97 3.56
N TRP A 49 -10.76 13.89 3.92
CA TRP A 49 -11.34 12.88 4.78
C TRP A 49 -10.23 12.07 5.41
N ASN A 50 -10.57 11.35 6.48
CA ASN A 50 -9.60 10.54 7.21
C ASN A 50 -9.73 9.10 6.75
N PRO A 51 -8.74 8.57 6.02
CA PRO A 51 -8.87 7.21 5.46
C PRO A 51 -8.89 6.13 6.52
N LYS A 52 -8.44 6.42 7.73
CA LYS A 52 -8.46 5.42 8.79
C LYS A 52 -9.88 4.95 9.08
N ALA A 53 -10.85 5.83 8.93
CA ALA A 53 -12.23 5.51 9.26
C ALA A 53 -12.94 4.73 8.17
N SER A 54 -12.38 4.63 6.96
CA SER A 54 -13.06 3.98 5.85
C SER A 54 -12.21 2.94 5.15
N LYS A 55 -11.37 2.25 5.92
CA LYS A 55 -10.55 1.16 5.39
C LYS A 55 -11.44 0.01 4.95
N VAL A 56 -11.15 -0.55 3.80
CA VAL A 56 -11.90 -1.69 3.30
C VAL A 56 -11.05 -2.91 3.02
N ASP A 57 -9.73 -2.73 2.84
CA ASP A 57 -8.87 -3.87 2.55
C ASP A 57 -7.43 -3.52 2.92
N ARG A 58 -6.64 -4.56 3.11
CA ARG A 58 -5.23 -4.41 3.40
C ARG A 58 -4.49 -5.64 2.89
N ILE A 59 -3.47 -5.42 2.08
CA ILE A 59 -2.72 -6.53 1.51
C ILE A 59 -1.23 -6.25 1.61
N LEU A 60 -0.46 -7.32 1.56
CA LEU A 60 0.99 -7.24 1.51
C LEU A 60 1.43 -7.60 0.11
N LEU A 61 2.17 -6.70 -0.53
CA LEU A 61 2.72 -6.94 -1.85
C LEU A 61 4.17 -7.37 -1.71
N GLU A 62 4.57 -8.28 -2.58
CA GLU A 62 5.96 -8.73 -2.66
C GLU A 62 6.51 -8.30 -4.00
N PHE A 63 7.65 -7.63 -3.96
CA PHE A 63 8.34 -7.17 -5.16
C PHE A 63 9.58 -8.03 -5.34
N LEU A 64 9.71 -8.67 -6.49
CA LEU A 64 10.93 -9.36 -6.83
C LEU A 64 11.83 -8.40 -7.59
N LEU A 65 13.07 -8.33 -7.18
CA LEU A 65 14.03 -7.39 -7.73
C LEU A 65 15.20 -8.13 -8.35
N ASP A 66 15.81 -7.53 -9.36
CA ASP A 66 17.01 -8.11 -9.94
C ASP A 66 18.23 -7.69 -9.13
N GLU A 67 19.42 -8.02 -9.61
CA GLU A 67 20.65 -7.72 -8.89
C GLU A 67 20.87 -6.23 -8.69
N ASN A 68 20.30 -5.44 -9.56
CA ASN A 68 20.47 -3.98 -9.51
C ASN A 68 19.35 -3.30 -8.75
N GLY A 69 18.42 -4.07 -8.18
CA GLY A 69 17.35 -3.51 -7.41
C GLY A 69 16.14 -3.08 -8.22
N LYS A 70 16.07 -3.47 -9.48
CA LYS A 70 14.92 -3.11 -10.31
C LYS A 70 13.83 -4.16 -10.19
N VAL A 71 12.58 -3.71 -10.19
CA VAL A 71 11.44 -4.58 -10.02
C VAL A 71 11.24 -5.41 -11.28
N ILE A 72 11.18 -6.72 -11.13
CA ILE A 72 10.89 -7.62 -12.23
C ILE A 72 9.52 -8.26 -12.11
N GLU A 73 8.96 -8.28 -10.91
CA GLU A 73 7.63 -8.87 -10.71
C GLU A 73 7.03 -8.34 -9.43
N VAL A 74 5.71 -8.16 -9.45
CA VAL A 74 4.97 -7.76 -8.25
C VAL A 74 3.89 -8.79 -8.01
N LYS A 75 3.79 -9.29 -6.79
CA LYS A 75 2.81 -10.31 -6.43
C LYS A 75 2.05 -9.88 -5.19
N LYS A 76 0.81 -10.31 -5.10
CA LYS A 76 0.07 -10.20 -3.86
C LYS A 76 0.53 -11.35 -2.96
N LYS A 77 1.18 -11.01 -1.85
CA LYS A 77 1.73 -12.02 -0.96
C LYS A 77 0.65 -12.62 -0.10
N LYS A 78 -0.13 -11.77 0.54
CA LYS A 78 -1.23 -12.25 1.37
C LYS A 78 -2.13 -11.07 1.72
N ARG A 79 -3.36 -11.41 2.10
CA ARG A 79 -4.30 -10.44 2.63
C ARG A 79 -4.07 -10.32 4.12
N ILE A 80 -4.15 -9.10 4.62
CA ILE A 80 -3.97 -8.83 6.04
C ILE A 80 -5.33 -8.42 6.59
N GLU A 81 -5.68 -8.95 7.74
CA GLU A 81 -6.96 -8.59 8.36
C GLU A 81 -6.88 -7.18 8.94
N LEU A 82 -7.98 -6.48 8.82
CA LEU A 82 -8.07 -5.11 9.33
C LEU A 82 -8.33 -5.05 10.85
#